data_8be4d2ebbdcf67889b98cab70832c081
#
_entry.id   8be4d2ebbdcf67889b98cab70832c081
#
_cell.length_a   1.000
_cell.length_b   1.000
_cell.length_c   1.000
_cell.angle_alpha   90.00
_cell.angle_beta   90.00
_cell.angle_gamma   90.00
#
_symmetry.space_group_name_H-M   'P 1'
#
loop_
_entity.id
_entity.type
_entity.pdbx_description
1 polymer ?
#
loop_
_entity_poly.entity_id
_entity_poly.type
_entity_poly.pdbx_seq_one_letter_code
_entity_poly.pdbx_strand_id
1 'polypeptide(L)'
;QNDIDTMKIVPDLHFVTGKDAHGRLVLAANKVHLDFNRFNHKAVNRIAWYHIHVHLEDVDVQRKGLVTVGFFRINSPKQFDRRQTKMFLTLIGEALPIKLKCAHICQPPLFFNVVYPIIRFLMGKEIRLITRVHSGSEATVVSTLNQYGISRECLFKCMGGTFEINVDEWWNKRLDAELSARRDEAPRGHEDVTDMDEA
;
A
#
# COMPACT_ATOMS: atom_id res chain seq x y z
N GLN A 1 6.79 2.75 17.17
CA GLN A 1 5.77 3.69 17.69
C GLN A 1 5.40 4.74 16.63
N ASN A 2 6.36 5.44 16.03
CA ASN A 2 6.12 6.52 15.06
C ASN A 2 5.36 6.08 13.79
N ASP A 3 5.53 4.84 13.33
CA ASP A 3 4.84 4.32 12.13
C ASP A 3 3.36 4.04 12.43
N ILE A 4 3.06 3.46 13.60
CA ILE A 4 1.69 3.21 14.05
C ILE A 4 0.94 4.54 14.23
N ASP A 5 1.59 5.53 14.87
CA ASP A 5 0.99 6.85 15.07
C ASP A 5 0.69 7.52 13.73
N THR A 6 1.58 7.36 12.73
CA THR A 6 1.34 7.84 11.35
C THR A 6 0.15 7.13 10.71
N MET A 7 0.00 5.81 10.86
CA MET A 7 -1.16 5.06 10.34
C MET A 7 -2.48 5.51 10.97
N LYS A 8 -2.49 5.81 12.28
CA LYS A 8 -3.69 6.29 12.98
C LYS A 8 -4.14 7.67 12.51
N ILE A 9 -3.19 8.54 12.14
CA ILE A 9 -3.50 9.90 11.68
C ILE A 9 -4.02 9.90 10.23
N VAL A 10 -3.51 9.02 9.37
CA VAL A 10 -3.89 8.91 7.95
C VAL A 10 -4.08 7.45 7.53
N PRO A 11 -5.15 6.81 8.01
CA PRO A 11 -5.38 5.39 7.79
C PRO A 11 -5.62 5.03 6.31
N ASP A 12 -6.07 5.98 5.51
CA ASP A 12 -6.34 5.82 4.08
C ASP A 12 -5.12 6.13 3.17
N LEU A 13 -3.93 6.29 3.77
CA LEU A 13 -2.70 6.54 3.04
C LEU A 13 -1.91 5.24 2.84
N HIS A 14 -1.90 4.73 1.60
CA HIS A 14 -1.16 3.53 1.19
C HIS A 14 -1.52 2.26 1.97
N PHE A 15 -2.77 1.86 1.92
CA PHE A 15 -3.24 0.64 2.55
C PHE A 15 -3.61 -0.43 1.50
N VAL A 16 -3.31 -1.70 1.81
CA VAL A 16 -3.81 -2.82 1.01
C VAL A 16 -5.26 -3.07 1.39
N THR A 17 -6.17 -2.82 0.45
CA THR A 17 -7.60 -2.88 0.68
C THR A 17 -8.25 -4.22 0.26
N GLY A 18 -7.53 -5.04 -0.49
CA GLY A 18 -8.02 -6.33 -0.94
C GLY A 18 -7.40 -6.80 -2.24
N LYS A 19 -8.11 -7.68 -2.95
CA LYS A 19 -7.75 -8.18 -4.27
C LYS A 19 -8.79 -7.76 -5.30
N ASP A 20 -8.35 -7.39 -6.49
CA ASP A 20 -9.24 -7.09 -7.61
C ASP A 20 -9.83 -8.37 -8.25
N ALA A 21 -10.69 -8.21 -9.27
CA ALA A 21 -11.33 -9.33 -9.98
C ALA A 21 -10.33 -10.28 -10.66
N HIS A 22 -9.08 -9.85 -10.87
CA HIS A 22 -8.00 -10.68 -11.42
C HIS A 22 -7.15 -11.32 -10.31
N GLY A 23 -7.49 -11.09 -9.05
CA GLY A 23 -6.76 -11.55 -7.86
C GLY A 23 -5.45 -10.79 -7.61
N ARG A 24 -5.23 -9.62 -8.25
CA ARG A 24 -4.08 -8.75 -8.00
C ARG A 24 -4.31 -7.97 -6.71
N LEU A 25 -3.27 -7.78 -5.93
CA LEU A 25 -3.34 -6.99 -4.71
C LEU A 25 -3.63 -5.51 -5.04
N VAL A 26 -4.54 -4.88 -4.32
CA VAL A 26 -4.88 -3.46 -4.50
C VAL A 26 -4.30 -2.64 -3.36
N LEU A 27 -3.35 -1.75 -3.67
CA LEU A 27 -2.83 -0.74 -2.76
C LEU A 27 -3.55 0.58 -3.04
N ALA A 28 -4.47 0.96 -2.16
CA ALA A 28 -5.21 2.21 -2.27
C ALA A 28 -4.55 3.33 -1.47
N ALA A 29 -4.62 4.56 -1.97
CA ALA A 29 -4.09 5.75 -1.32
C ALA A 29 -4.94 6.98 -1.58
N ASN A 30 -5.46 7.60 -0.52
CA ASN A 30 -6.07 8.92 -0.59
C ASN A 30 -5.04 9.99 -0.23
N LYS A 31 -4.76 10.88 -1.17
CA LYS A 31 -3.71 11.90 -1.00
C LYS A 31 -4.24 13.28 -0.60
N VAL A 32 -5.54 13.40 -0.30
CA VAL A 32 -6.16 14.68 0.05
C VAL A 32 -5.57 15.31 1.31
N HIS A 33 -5.20 14.48 2.29
CA HIS A 33 -4.68 14.92 3.59
C HIS A 33 -3.15 14.92 3.66
N LEU A 34 -2.46 14.70 2.53
CA LEU A 34 -1.00 14.70 2.51
C LEU A 34 -0.44 16.10 2.80
N ASP A 35 0.03 16.26 4.00
CA ASP A 35 0.92 17.35 4.40
C ASP A 35 2.28 16.76 4.82
N PHE A 36 3.21 16.74 3.90
CA PHE A 36 4.54 16.16 4.15
C PHE A 36 5.37 16.92 5.18
N ASN A 37 4.93 18.09 5.64
CA ASN A 37 5.54 18.76 6.77
C ASN A 37 5.12 18.10 8.11
N ARG A 38 4.01 17.37 8.11
CA ARG A 38 3.46 16.70 9.30
C ARG A 38 3.86 15.23 9.42
N PHE A 39 4.32 14.60 8.32
CA PHE A 39 4.60 13.16 8.28
C PHE A 39 6.06 12.87 7.95
N ASN A 40 6.59 11.84 8.60
CA ASN A 40 7.90 11.31 8.25
C ASN A 40 7.80 10.50 6.95
N HIS A 41 8.44 10.97 5.88
CA HIS A 41 8.46 10.30 4.57
C HIS A 41 8.89 8.82 4.66
N LYS A 42 9.86 8.51 5.52
CA LYS A 42 10.33 7.13 5.71
C LYS A 42 9.26 6.27 6.39
N ALA A 43 8.51 6.82 7.35
CA ALA A 43 7.41 6.11 8.02
C ALA A 43 6.32 5.75 7.00
N VAL A 44 5.88 6.71 6.17
CA VAL A 44 4.87 6.48 5.12
C VAL A 44 5.29 5.35 4.16
N ASN A 45 6.55 5.32 3.74
CA ASN A 45 7.03 4.26 2.83
C ASN A 45 7.18 2.91 3.54
N ARG A 46 7.61 2.88 4.82
CA ARG A 46 7.65 1.63 5.60
C ARG A 46 6.26 1.03 5.80
N ILE A 47 5.26 1.89 6.06
CA ILE A 47 3.85 1.47 6.18
C ILE A 47 3.39 0.82 4.86
N ALA A 48 3.61 1.47 3.72
CA ALA A 48 3.25 0.92 2.42
C ALA A 48 3.97 -0.41 2.15
N TRP A 49 5.28 -0.48 2.45
CA TRP A 49 6.07 -1.69 2.31
C TRP A 49 5.53 -2.82 3.19
N TYR A 50 5.26 -2.54 4.46
CA TYR A 50 4.77 -3.52 5.42
C TYR A 50 3.41 -4.08 5.01
N HIS A 51 2.48 -3.22 4.60
CA HIS A 51 1.16 -3.67 4.11
C HIS A 51 1.26 -4.60 2.90
N ILE A 52 2.17 -4.34 1.98
CA ILE A 52 2.38 -5.22 0.83
C ILE A 52 3.07 -6.51 1.28
N HIS A 53 4.11 -6.39 2.12
CA HIS A 53 4.93 -7.51 2.59
C HIS A 53 4.10 -8.59 3.29
N VAL A 54 3.20 -8.20 4.17
CA VAL A 54 2.28 -9.11 4.88
C VAL A 54 1.46 -10.01 3.92
N HIS A 55 1.17 -9.53 2.72
CA HIS A 55 0.39 -10.29 1.74
C HIS A 55 1.26 -11.14 0.80
N LEU A 56 2.59 -11.02 0.88
CA LEU A 56 3.51 -11.80 0.04
C LEU A 56 3.66 -13.26 0.50
N GLU A 57 3.15 -13.62 1.66
CA GLU A 57 3.01 -15.02 2.09
C GLU A 57 2.07 -15.81 1.16
N ASP A 58 1.13 -15.13 0.50
CA ASP A 58 0.23 -15.73 -0.49
C ASP A 58 0.92 -15.85 -1.86
N VAL A 59 1.22 -17.07 -2.29
CA VAL A 59 1.86 -17.38 -3.57
C VAL A 59 1.07 -16.84 -4.77
N ASP A 60 -0.26 -16.81 -4.68
CA ASP A 60 -1.10 -16.25 -5.74
C ASP A 60 -0.91 -14.74 -5.87
N VAL A 61 -0.74 -14.02 -4.76
CA VAL A 61 -0.40 -12.60 -4.77
C VAL A 61 0.93 -12.36 -5.45
N GLN A 62 1.95 -13.17 -5.14
CA GLN A 62 3.26 -13.06 -5.78
C GLN A 62 3.17 -13.22 -7.31
N ARG A 63 2.36 -14.16 -7.79
CA ARG A 63 2.17 -14.45 -9.22
C ARG A 63 1.33 -13.39 -9.92
N LYS A 64 0.22 -12.97 -9.31
CA LYS A 64 -0.75 -12.05 -9.90
C LYS A 64 -0.30 -10.60 -9.86
N GLY A 65 0.45 -10.22 -8.83
CA GLY A 65 1.08 -8.91 -8.70
C GLY A 65 0.22 -7.86 -8.02
N LEU A 66 0.64 -6.61 -8.15
CA LEU A 66 0.12 -5.44 -7.44
C LEU A 66 -0.52 -4.45 -8.43
N VAL A 67 -1.59 -3.80 -7.99
CA VAL A 67 -2.19 -2.62 -8.62
C VAL A 67 -2.21 -1.49 -7.59
N THR A 68 -1.83 -0.28 -7.99
CA THR A 68 -1.94 0.90 -7.13
C THR A 68 -3.06 1.81 -7.59
N VAL A 69 -3.86 2.33 -6.65
CA VAL A 69 -4.95 3.27 -6.89
C VAL A 69 -4.75 4.49 -6.00
N GLY A 70 -4.33 5.61 -6.58
CA GLY A 70 -4.11 6.86 -5.86
C GLY A 70 -5.12 7.93 -6.24
N PHE A 71 -5.87 8.46 -5.26
CA PHE A 71 -6.72 9.64 -5.44
C PHE A 71 -5.93 10.90 -5.09
N PHE A 72 -5.70 11.74 -6.08
CA PHE A 72 -4.84 12.93 -6.00
C PHE A 72 -5.65 14.22 -5.83
N ARG A 73 -6.58 14.25 -4.91
CA ARG A 73 -7.43 15.43 -4.60
C ARG A 73 -6.65 16.48 -3.80
N ILE A 74 -5.38 16.70 -4.13
CA ILE A 74 -4.53 17.70 -3.47
C ILE A 74 -4.96 19.11 -3.90
N ASN A 75 -4.97 20.05 -2.95
CA ASN A 75 -5.50 21.39 -3.15
C ASN A 75 -4.44 22.41 -3.60
N SER A 76 -3.16 22.04 -3.48
CA SER A 76 -2.05 22.96 -3.77
C SER A 76 -0.85 22.22 -4.37
N PRO A 77 -0.14 22.81 -5.34
CA PRO A 77 1.14 22.27 -5.83
C PRO A 77 2.19 22.08 -4.72
N LYS A 78 2.10 22.84 -3.63
CA LYS A 78 2.99 22.72 -2.45
C LYS A 78 2.85 21.38 -1.73
N GLN A 79 1.73 20.67 -1.92
CA GLN A 79 1.52 19.32 -1.39
C GLN A 79 2.21 18.23 -2.24
N PHE A 80 2.75 18.60 -3.41
CA PHE A 80 3.55 17.68 -4.19
C PHE A 80 5.00 17.67 -3.67
N ASP A 81 5.43 16.53 -3.18
CA ASP A 81 6.80 16.29 -2.76
C ASP A 81 7.52 15.35 -3.73
N ARG A 82 8.52 15.90 -4.42
CA ARG A 82 9.32 15.16 -5.40
C ARG A 82 10.13 14.04 -4.74
N ARG A 83 10.64 14.25 -3.52
CA ARG A 83 11.44 13.25 -2.79
C ARG A 83 10.57 12.07 -2.38
N GLN A 84 9.40 12.35 -1.80
CA GLN A 84 8.44 11.31 -1.43
C GLN A 84 7.96 10.54 -2.66
N THR A 85 7.65 11.24 -3.76
CA THR A 85 7.25 10.58 -5.01
C THR A 85 8.34 9.63 -5.52
N LYS A 86 9.60 10.08 -5.54
CA LYS A 86 10.73 9.22 -5.94
C LYS A 86 10.87 8.01 -5.02
N MET A 87 10.82 8.20 -3.70
CA MET A 87 10.92 7.11 -2.73
C MET A 87 9.80 6.07 -2.93
N PHE A 88 8.56 6.51 -3.14
CA PHE A 88 7.44 5.62 -3.37
C PHE A 88 7.57 4.86 -4.70
N LEU A 89 7.99 5.53 -5.79
CA LEU A 89 8.21 4.88 -7.08
C LEU A 89 9.33 3.84 -7.02
N THR A 90 10.42 4.13 -6.31
CA THR A 90 11.49 3.15 -6.04
C THR A 90 10.95 1.96 -5.23
N LEU A 91 10.14 2.23 -4.21
CA LEU A 91 9.53 1.18 -3.39
C LEU A 91 8.72 0.19 -4.25
N ILE A 92 7.76 0.70 -5.03
CA ILE A 92 6.83 -0.15 -5.79
C ILE A 92 7.44 -0.73 -7.08
N GLY A 93 8.49 -0.13 -7.61
CA GLY A 93 9.12 -0.56 -8.87
C GLY A 93 10.36 -1.42 -8.70
N GLU A 94 11.09 -1.27 -7.59
CA GLU A 94 12.42 -1.87 -7.45
C GLU A 94 12.61 -2.63 -6.13
N ALA A 95 12.01 -2.14 -5.02
CA ALA A 95 12.32 -2.66 -3.69
C ALA A 95 11.41 -3.80 -3.22
N LEU A 96 10.30 -4.05 -3.90
CA LEU A 96 9.35 -5.11 -3.55
C LEU A 96 9.44 -6.28 -4.51
N PRO A 97 9.47 -7.53 -4.00
CA PRO A 97 9.49 -8.73 -4.84
C PRO A 97 8.09 -9.05 -5.42
N ILE A 98 7.40 -8.03 -5.91
CA ILE A 98 6.07 -8.15 -6.52
C ILE A 98 5.98 -7.27 -7.76
N LYS A 99 5.42 -7.81 -8.83
CA LYS A 99 5.29 -7.07 -10.09
C LYS A 99 4.15 -6.07 -10.03
N LEU A 100 4.45 -4.78 -10.22
CA LEU A 100 3.43 -3.76 -10.46
C LEU A 100 2.78 -3.99 -11.82
N LYS A 101 1.47 -4.20 -11.85
CA LYS A 101 0.69 -4.50 -13.08
C LYS A 101 -0.02 -3.27 -13.65
N CYS A 102 -0.47 -2.37 -12.78
CA CYS A 102 -1.09 -1.12 -13.18
C CYS A 102 -0.96 -0.08 -12.08
N ALA A 103 -0.86 1.19 -12.45
CA ALA A 103 -0.91 2.34 -11.54
C ALA A 103 -2.02 3.29 -12.00
N HIS A 104 -3.04 3.48 -11.16
CA HIS A 104 -4.16 4.36 -11.42
C HIS A 104 -3.99 5.67 -10.65
N ILE A 105 -3.92 6.79 -11.38
CA ILE A 105 -3.92 8.15 -10.85
C ILE A 105 -5.32 8.70 -11.03
N CYS A 106 -6.05 8.88 -9.94
CA CYS A 106 -7.46 9.23 -9.94
C CYS A 106 -7.69 10.67 -9.48
N GLN A 107 -8.58 11.39 -10.15
CA GLN A 107 -8.99 12.77 -9.85
C GLN A 107 -7.80 13.72 -9.64
N PRO A 108 -6.86 13.80 -10.58
CA PRO A 108 -5.77 14.75 -10.47
C PRO A 108 -6.32 16.18 -10.53
N PRO A 109 -5.75 17.13 -9.74
CA PRO A 109 -6.14 18.52 -9.78
C PRO A 109 -5.71 19.20 -11.10
N LEU A 110 -6.27 20.37 -11.42
CA LEU A 110 -5.96 21.08 -12.67
C LEU A 110 -4.46 21.38 -12.84
N PHE A 111 -3.75 21.73 -11.77
CA PHE A 111 -2.30 21.98 -11.82
C PHE A 111 -1.47 20.70 -12.02
N PHE A 112 -2.09 19.53 -12.04
CA PHE A 112 -1.40 18.26 -12.27
C PHE A 112 -0.66 18.24 -13.60
N ASN A 113 -1.16 18.96 -14.61
CA ASN A 113 -0.48 19.11 -15.89
C ASN A 113 0.93 19.72 -15.77
N VAL A 114 1.19 20.53 -14.72
CA VAL A 114 2.51 21.09 -14.44
C VAL A 114 3.39 20.09 -13.67
N VAL A 115 2.79 19.32 -12.77
CA VAL A 115 3.51 18.37 -11.90
C VAL A 115 3.73 17.04 -12.60
N TYR A 116 2.82 16.62 -13.46
CA TYR A 116 2.86 15.31 -14.10
C TYR A 116 4.12 15.06 -14.96
N PRO A 117 4.67 16.00 -15.72
CA PRO A 117 5.94 15.81 -16.41
C PRO A 117 7.08 15.42 -15.45
N ILE A 118 7.11 16.02 -14.23
CA ILE A 118 8.11 15.68 -13.20
C ILE A 118 7.88 14.24 -12.69
N ILE A 119 6.64 13.91 -12.38
CA ILE A 119 6.28 12.55 -11.96
C ILE A 119 6.66 11.56 -13.06
N ARG A 120 6.32 11.85 -14.30
CA ARG A 120 6.61 11.01 -15.46
C ARG A 120 8.12 10.84 -15.72
N PHE A 121 8.91 11.88 -15.42
CA PHE A 121 10.38 11.77 -15.48
C PHE A 121 10.93 10.86 -14.38
N LEU A 122 10.36 10.90 -13.19
CA LEU A 122 10.75 10.04 -12.06
C LEU A 122 10.31 8.58 -12.26
N MET A 123 9.25 8.34 -13.03
CA MET A 123 8.81 6.99 -13.41
C MET A 123 9.80 6.39 -14.41
N GLY A 124 10.25 5.17 -14.17
CA GLY A 124 10.93 4.37 -15.18
C GLY A 124 10.03 4.07 -16.39
N LYS A 125 10.60 3.64 -17.49
CA LYS A 125 9.87 3.33 -18.73
C LYS A 125 8.70 2.36 -18.48
N GLU A 126 8.91 1.33 -17.68
CA GLU A 126 7.93 0.29 -17.38
C GLU A 126 6.72 0.84 -16.64
N ILE A 127 6.93 1.63 -15.56
CA ILE A 127 5.83 2.21 -14.79
C ILE A 127 5.01 3.18 -15.65
N ARG A 128 5.66 3.96 -16.53
CA ARG A 128 4.96 4.86 -17.46
C ARG A 128 3.98 4.14 -18.39
N LEU A 129 4.34 2.96 -18.87
CA LEU A 129 3.51 2.18 -19.80
C LEU A 129 2.25 1.62 -19.14
N ILE A 130 2.29 1.35 -17.83
CA ILE A 130 1.19 0.78 -17.06
C ILE A 130 0.42 1.83 -16.24
N THR A 131 0.82 3.11 -16.31
CA THR A 131 0.12 4.20 -15.62
C THR A 131 -1.11 4.64 -16.40
N ARG A 132 -2.23 4.80 -15.72
CA ARG A 132 -3.51 5.30 -16.22
C ARG A 132 -3.97 6.49 -15.40
N VAL A 133 -4.40 7.56 -16.07
CA VAL A 133 -4.91 8.77 -15.42
C VAL A 133 -6.42 8.84 -15.64
N HIS A 134 -7.17 9.00 -14.57
CA HIS A 134 -8.64 9.03 -14.58
C HIS A 134 -9.12 10.38 -14.02
N SER A 135 -9.73 11.17 -14.87
CA SER A 135 -10.35 12.46 -14.54
C SER A 135 -11.87 12.35 -14.50
N GLY A 136 -12.53 13.32 -13.89
CA GLY A 136 -13.98 13.40 -13.81
C GLY A 136 -14.54 13.27 -12.40
N SER A 137 -15.85 13.08 -12.30
CA SER A 137 -16.51 12.90 -11.01
C SER A 137 -16.06 11.61 -10.32
N GLU A 138 -16.24 11.54 -9.00
CA GLU A 138 -15.96 10.32 -8.22
C GLU A 138 -16.68 9.10 -8.80
N ALA A 139 -17.98 9.25 -9.10
CA ALA A 139 -18.78 8.17 -9.67
C ALA A 139 -18.22 7.68 -11.02
N THR A 140 -17.77 8.61 -11.88
CA THR A 140 -17.15 8.28 -13.18
C THR A 140 -15.85 7.49 -12.97
N VAL A 141 -14.99 7.96 -12.06
CA VAL A 141 -13.71 7.31 -11.77
C VAL A 141 -13.91 5.92 -11.18
N VAL A 142 -14.82 5.78 -10.21
CA VAL A 142 -15.15 4.48 -9.60
C VAL A 142 -15.71 3.50 -10.64
N SER A 143 -16.61 3.96 -11.52
CA SER A 143 -17.13 3.15 -12.63
C SER A 143 -16.02 2.70 -13.57
N THR A 144 -15.07 3.59 -13.89
CA THR A 144 -13.91 3.24 -14.73
C THR A 144 -13.00 2.23 -14.04
N LEU A 145 -12.71 2.39 -12.76
CA LEU A 145 -11.89 1.44 -11.99
C LEU A 145 -12.53 0.06 -11.96
N ASN A 146 -13.87 -0.01 -11.86
CA ASN A 146 -14.59 -1.28 -11.92
C ASN A 146 -14.39 -2.01 -13.27
N GLN A 147 -14.27 -1.28 -14.40
CA GLN A 147 -13.94 -1.88 -15.70
C GLN A 147 -12.52 -2.48 -15.73
N TYR A 148 -11.61 -2.00 -14.88
CA TYR A 148 -10.28 -2.59 -14.66
C TYR A 148 -10.28 -3.74 -13.65
N GLY A 149 -11.46 -4.13 -13.14
CA GLY A 149 -11.63 -5.19 -12.14
C GLY A 149 -11.48 -4.72 -10.70
N ILE A 150 -11.34 -3.43 -10.45
CA ILE A 150 -11.19 -2.87 -9.10
C ILE A 150 -12.59 -2.49 -8.60
N SER A 151 -13.16 -3.33 -7.73
CA SER A 151 -14.50 -3.12 -7.18
C SER A 151 -14.52 -2.04 -6.09
N ARG A 152 -15.72 -1.62 -5.68
CA ARG A 152 -15.90 -0.62 -4.63
C ARG A 152 -15.41 -1.10 -3.26
N GLU A 153 -15.42 -2.41 -3.02
CA GLU A 153 -14.88 -3.02 -1.80
C GLU A 153 -13.35 -2.85 -1.68
N CYS A 154 -12.66 -2.62 -2.80
CA CYS A 154 -11.22 -2.33 -2.83
C CYS A 154 -10.91 -0.83 -2.73
N LEU A 155 -11.88 0.02 -2.47
CA LEU A 155 -11.70 1.47 -2.35
C LEU A 155 -12.23 1.95 -1.00
N PHE A 156 -11.49 2.87 -0.36
CA PHE A 156 -11.97 3.51 0.87
C PHE A 156 -13.31 4.26 0.65
N LYS A 157 -14.12 4.41 1.69
CA LYS A 157 -15.35 5.22 1.64
C LYS A 157 -15.09 6.63 1.11
N CYS A 158 -14.02 7.28 1.56
CA CYS A 158 -13.62 8.61 1.07
C CYS A 158 -13.22 8.66 -0.41
N MET A 159 -13.05 7.51 -1.08
CA MET A 159 -12.74 7.37 -2.50
C MET A 159 -13.97 6.88 -3.31
N GLY A 160 -15.16 6.87 -2.71
CA GLY A 160 -16.39 6.37 -3.33
C GLY A 160 -16.57 4.85 -3.24
N GLY A 161 -15.77 4.17 -2.43
CA GLY A 161 -15.87 2.75 -2.14
C GLY A 161 -16.66 2.42 -0.88
N THR A 162 -16.42 1.21 -0.36
CA THR A 162 -17.04 0.70 0.87
C THR A 162 -16.03 0.22 1.91
N PHE A 163 -14.75 0.19 1.56
CA PHE A 163 -13.69 -0.26 2.46
C PHE A 163 -13.50 0.71 3.63
N GLU A 164 -13.48 0.16 4.82
CA GLU A 164 -13.10 0.84 6.07
C GLU A 164 -12.11 -0.02 6.83
N ILE A 165 -11.27 0.62 7.62
CA ILE A 165 -10.32 -0.05 8.47
C ILE A 165 -10.32 0.52 9.87
N ASN A 166 -10.32 -0.37 10.85
CA ASN A 166 -9.92 -0.06 12.22
C ASN A 166 -8.44 -0.39 12.35
N VAL A 167 -7.60 0.65 12.36
CA VAL A 167 -6.13 0.49 12.39
C VAL A 167 -5.67 -0.20 13.67
N ASP A 168 -6.29 0.09 14.83
CA ASP A 168 -5.91 -0.54 16.10
C ASP A 168 -6.23 -2.05 16.08
N GLU A 169 -7.42 -2.40 15.61
CA GLU A 169 -7.82 -3.80 15.50
C GLU A 169 -6.94 -4.58 14.52
N TRP A 170 -6.67 -3.98 13.34
CA TRP A 170 -5.79 -4.58 12.34
C TRP A 170 -4.39 -4.82 12.89
N TRP A 171 -3.84 -3.81 13.58
CA TRP A 171 -2.50 -3.89 14.15
C TRP A 171 -2.40 -4.95 15.26
N ASN A 172 -3.38 -5.00 16.17
CA ASN A 172 -3.39 -5.99 17.24
C ASN A 172 -3.47 -7.42 16.67
N LYS A 173 -4.36 -7.67 15.70
CA LYS A 173 -4.44 -8.96 15.00
C LYS A 173 -3.11 -9.34 14.35
N ARG A 174 -2.42 -8.37 13.75
CA ARG A 174 -1.13 -8.63 13.11
C ARG A 174 -0.03 -8.94 14.12
N LEU A 175 0.03 -8.20 15.20
CA LEU A 175 0.99 -8.43 16.27
C LEU A 175 0.80 -9.81 16.90
N ASP A 176 -0.43 -10.21 17.17
CA ASP A 176 -0.75 -11.54 17.70
C ASP A 176 -0.30 -12.65 16.74
N ALA A 177 -0.53 -12.49 15.45
CA ALA A 177 -0.10 -13.44 14.43
C ALA A 177 1.43 -13.57 14.38
N GLU A 178 2.17 -12.45 14.43
CA GLU A 178 3.64 -12.46 14.43
C GLU A 178 4.23 -13.07 15.71
N LEU A 179 3.61 -12.81 16.86
CA LEU A 179 4.03 -13.41 18.12
C LEU A 179 3.77 -14.92 18.15
N SER A 180 2.66 -15.38 17.59
CA SER A 180 2.35 -16.80 17.46
C SER A 180 3.34 -17.51 16.56
N ALA A 181 3.63 -16.96 15.37
CA ALA A 181 4.61 -17.53 14.46
C ALA A 181 6.00 -17.68 15.10
N ARG A 182 6.45 -16.67 15.86
CA ARG A 182 7.74 -16.75 16.58
C ARG A 182 7.78 -17.82 17.68
N ARG A 183 6.64 -18.10 18.33
CA ARG A 183 6.56 -19.17 19.31
C ARG A 183 6.67 -20.55 18.67
N ASP A 184 6.08 -20.72 17.49
CA ASP A 184 6.11 -21.98 16.74
C ASP A 184 7.49 -22.27 16.15
N GLU A 185 8.27 -21.21 15.85
CA GLU A 185 9.65 -21.30 15.35
C GLU A 185 10.69 -21.49 16.46
N ALA A 186 10.34 -21.25 17.74
CA ALA A 186 11.26 -21.47 18.86
C ALA A 186 11.63 -22.95 18.95
N PRO A 187 12.93 -23.34 18.99
CA PRO A 187 13.32 -24.73 19.11
C PRO A 187 12.71 -25.32 20.37
N ARG A 188 11.92 -26.40 20.21
CA ARG A 188 11.47 -27.21 21.34
C ARG A 188 12.72 -27.65 22.08
N GLY A 189 12.85 -27.16 23.33
CA GLY A 189 14.03 -27.38 24.15
C GLY A 189 14.47 -28.84 24.11
N HIS A 190 15.79 -29.03 24.05
CA HIS A 190 16.40 -30.30 24.34
C HIS A 190 15.81 -30.83 25.67
N GLU A 191 15.00 -31.86 25.60
CA GLU A 191 14.74 -32.67 26.79
C GLU A 191 16.09 -33.20 27.25
N ASP A 192 16.51 -32.77 28.42
CA ASP A 192 17.64 -33.31 29.16
C ASP A 192 17.52 -34.83 29.24
N VAL A 193 18.34 -35.52 28.49
CA VAL A 193 18.67 -36.89 28.77
C VAL A 193 19.72 -36.87 29.87
N THR A 194 19.27 -36.63 31.10
CA THR A 194 20.04 -36.93 32.28
C THR A 194 19.68 -38.31 32.75
N ASP A 195 20.75 -39.06 32.97
CA ASP A 195 20.88 -40.20 33.85
C ASP A 195 20.30 -41.56 33.42
N MET A 196 21.23 -42.35 32.96
CA MET A 196 21.34 -43.74 33.48
C MET A 196 22.75 -44.26 33.26
N ASP A 197 23.65 -43.93 34.13
CA ASP A 197 24.84 -44.75 34.41
C ASP A 197 25.08 -44.72 35.93
N GLU A 198 24.53 -45.69 36.60
CA GLU A 198 25.00 -46.27 37.88
C GLU A 198 24.37 -47.64 38.14
N ALA A 199 25.07 -48.69 37.76
CA ALA A 199 25.12 -49.95 38.51
C ALA A 199 26.16 -50.91 37.88
#